data_3061b80e98137bb64f4dd47da1c55280
#
_entry.id   3061b80e98137bb64f4dd47da1c55280
#
_cell.length_a   1.000
_cell.length_b   1.000
_cell.length_c   1.000
_cell.angle_alpha   90.00
_cell.angle_beta   90.00
_cell.angle_gamma   90.00
#
_symmetry.space_group_name_H-M   'P 1'
#
loop_
_entity.id
_entity.type
_entity.pdbx_description
1 polymer ?
#
loop_
_entity_poly.entity_id
_entity_poly.type
_entity_poly.pdbx_seq_one_letter_code
_entity_poly.pdbx_strand_id
1 'polypeptide(L)'
;MYAVVATVSIDDVGVARAALAGLRLSLVPRAPGFVSAYWLEPIDGIGMSVIVFEMKEHAEKAAAYPLPPLPGVTPRTLDIREVYASA
;
A
#
# COMPACT_ATOMS: atom_id res chain seq x y z
N MET A 1 13.00 4.35 9.45
CA MET A 1 11.99 4.14 8.40
C MET A 1 10.71 3.58 9.00
N TYR A 2 9.57 3.93 8.41
CA TYR A 2 8.27 3.48 8.86
C TYR A 2 7.48 2.90 7.70
N ALA A 3 6.77 1.81 7.94
CA ALA A 3 5.98 1.12 6.92
C ALA A 3 4.49 1.32 7.17
N VAL A 4 3.75 1.57 6.10
CA VAL A 4 2.30 1.48 6.10
C VAL A 4 1.94 0.10 5.56
N VAL A 5 1.34 -0.73 6.40
CA VAL A 5 0.95 -2.09 6.05
C VAL A 5 -0.56 -2.12 5.93
N ALA A 6 -1.05 -2.45 4.75
CA ALA A 6 -2.49 -2.48 4.48
C ALA A 6 -2.91 -3.83 3.94
N THR A 7 -4.10 -4.29 4.34
CA THR A 7 -4.73 -5.45 3.74
C THR A 7 -6.04 -5.06 3.09
N VAL A 8 -6.38 -5.74 2.02
CA VAL A 8 -7.60 -5.49 1.26
C VAL A 8 -8.27 -6.80 0.88
N SER A 9 -9.58 -6.77 0.70
CA SER A 9 -10.32 -7.86 0.07
C SER A 9 -10.35 -7.61 -1.42
N ILE A 10 -10.04 -8.61 -2.21
CA ILE A 10 -10.00 -8.53 -3.67
C ILE A 10 -11.07 -9.43 -4.25
N ASP A 11 -12.06 -8.84 -4.94
CA ASP A 11 -13.15 -9.58 -5.57
C ASP A 11 -12.75 -10.11 -6.94
N ASP A 12 -11.94 -9.32 -7.68
CA ASP A 12 -11.47 -9.68 -9.01
C ASP A 12 -9.99 -9.33 -9.13
N VAL A 13 -9.15 -10.35 -9.12
CA VAL A 13 -7.68 -10.19 -9.13
C VAL A 13 -7.21 -9.51 -10.42
N GLY A 14 -7.80 -9.84 -11.56
CA GLY A 14 -7.42 -9.25 -12.84
C GLY A 14 -7.70 -7.76 -12.90
N VAL A 15 -8.88 -7.34 -12.46
CA VAL A 15 -9.27 -5.94 -12.41
C VAL A 15 -8.42 -5.17 -11.41
N ALA A 16 -8.19 -5.74 -10.22
CA ALA A 16 -7.38 -5.12 -9.18
C ALA A 16 -5.94 -4.93 -9.64
N ARG A 17 -5.36 -5.93 -10.31
CA ARG A 17 -3.99 -5.88 -10.81
C ARG A 17 -3.82 -4.79 -11.87
N ALA A 18 -4.78 -4.65 -12.78
CA ALA A 18 -4.76 -3.61 -13.79
C ALA A 18 -4.84 -2.20 -13.17
N ALA A 19 -5.71 -2.02 -12.19
CA ALA A 19 -5.84 -0.74 -11.48
C ALA A 19 -4.57 -0.40 -10.69
N LEU A 20 -3.95 -1.40 -10.05
CA LEU A 20 -2.72 -1.23 -9.29
C LEU A 20 -1.56 -0.76 -10.16
N ALA A 21 -1.49 -1.18 -11.41
CA ALA A 21 -0.41 -0.79 -12.32
C ALA A 21 -0.29 0.73 -12.43
N GLY A 22 -1.42 1.44 -12.54
CA GLY A 22 -1.43 2.89 -12.59
C GLY A 22 -0.94 3.55 -11.31
N LEU A 23 -1.38 3.06 -10.15
CA LEU A 23 -0.93 3.57 -8.86
C LEU A 23 0.57 3.37 -8.65
N ARG A 24 1.06 2.19 -8.98
CA ARG A 24 2.46 1.83 -8.81
C ARG A 24 3.38 2.73 -9.62
N LEU A 25 2.98 3.10 -10.83
CA LEU A 25 3.82 3.87 -11.74
C LEU A 25 3.72 5.38 -11.54
N SER A 26 2.61 5.90 -11.04
CA SER A 26 2.40 7.35 -11.04
C SER A 26 2.13 7.99 -9.69
N LEU A 27 1.36 7.36 -8.81
CA LEU A 27 0.93 7.98 -7.55
C LEU A 27 1.85 7.68 -6.38
N VAL A 28 2.07 6.41 -6.10
CA VAL A 28 2.77 5.98 -4.89
C VAL A 28 4.21 6.49 -4.84
N PRO A 29 5.03 6.39 -5.91
CA PRO A 29 6.40 6.89 -5.86
C PRO A 29 6.55 8.39 -5.68
N ARG A 30 5.46 9.15 -5.85
CA ARG A 30 5.47 10.61 -5.67
C ARG A 30 5.12 11.04 -4.26
N ALA A 31 4.74 10.12 -3.39
CA ALA A 31 4.42 10.47 -2.00
C ALA A 31 5.66 11.00 -1.28
N PRO A 32 5.53 12.06 -0.46
CA PRO A 32 6.67 12.59 0.30
C PRO A 32 7.31 11.53 1.18
N GLY A 33 8.64 11.44 1.16
CA GLY A 33 9.38 10.48 1.96
C GLY A 33 9.32 9.04 1.49
N PHE A 34 8.78 8.78 0.31
CA PHE A 34 8.70 7.43 -0.25
C PHE A 34 10.08 6.79 -0.38
N VAL A 35 10.21 5.54 0.07
CA VAL A 35 11.42 4.73 -0.04
C VAL A 35 11.21 3.55 -0.97
N SER A 36 10.23 2.72 -0.67
CA SER A 36 9.93 1.51 -1.44
C SER A 36 8.48 1.07 -1.20
N ALA A 37 7.98 0.22 -2.07
CA ALA A 37 6.64 -0.34 -1.93
C ALA A 37 6.61 -1.75 -2.48
N TYR A 38 5.81 -2.61 -1.84
CA TYR A 38 5.61 -3.99 -2.23
C TYR A 38 4.13 -4.32 -2.17
N TRP A 39 3.62 -4.94 -3.22
CA TRP A 39 2.28 -5.49 -3.26
C TRP A 39 2.42 -6.99 -3.39
N LEU A 40 2.00 -7.70 -2.35
CA LEU A 40 2.17 -9.14 -2.27
C LEU A 40 1.06 -9.85 -3.05
N GLU A 41 1.37 -11.02 -3.56
CA GLU A 41 0.39 -11.84 -4.28
C GLU A 41 -0.78 -12.17 -3.37
N PRO A 42 -2.03 -11.94 -3.80
CA PRO A 42 -3.19 -12.24 -2.97
C PRO A 42 -3.30 -13.73 -2.63
N ILE A 43 -3.70 -14.02 -1.39
CA ILE A 43 -3.99 -15.37 -0.92
C ILE A 43 -5.41 -15.36 -0.38
N ASP A 44 -6.24 -16.29 -0.87
CA ASP A 44 -7.65 -16.42 -0.46
C ASP A 44 -8.44 -15.11 -0.56
N GLY A 45 -8.18 -14.35 -1.63
CA GLY A 45 -8.87 -13.09 -1.86
C GLY A 45 -8.39 -11.93 -0.99
N ILE A 46 -7.30 -12.10 -0.24
CA ILE A 46 -6.72 -11.06 0.62
C ILE A 46 -5.40 -10.59 0.03
N GLY A 47 -5.34 -9.31 -0.33
CA GLY A 47 -4.11 -8.66 -0.76
C GLY A 47 -3.44 -7.92 0.38
N MET A 48 -2.13 -7.75 0.31
CA MET A 48 -1.35 -7.00 1.29
C MET A 48 -0.38 -6.08 0.56
N SER A 49 -0.24 -4.87 1.08
CA SER A 49 0.78 -3.93 0.61
C SER A 49 1.64 -3.46 1.77
N VAL A 50 2.91 -3.20 1.47
CA VAL A 50 3.87 -2.63 2.41
C VAL A 50 4.52 -1.45 1.71
N ILE A 51 4.30 -0.25 2.21
CA ILE A 51 4.87 0.98 1.64
C ILE A 51 5.75 1.61 2.70
N VAL A 52 7.03 1.80 2.38
CA VAL A 52 8.03 2.28 3.33
C VAL A 52 8.32 3.75 3.09
N PHE A 53 8.35 4.52 4.18
CA PHE A 53 8.67 5.94 4.20
C PHE A 53 9.87 6.23 5.09
N GLU A 54 10.56 7.33 4.85
CA GLU A 54 11.74 7.72 5.62
C GLU A 54 11.41 8.03 7.08
N MET A 55 10.31 8.74 7.33
CA MET A 55 9.94 9.23 8.65
C MET A 55 8.52 8.86 9.01
N LYS A 56 8.25 8.81 10.32
CA LYS A 56 6.92 8.49 10.84
C LYS A 56 5.85 9.43 10.32
N GLU A 57 6.14 10.73 10.26
CA GLU A 57 5.18 11.72 9.80
C GLU A 57 4.78 11.52 8.33
N HIS A 58 5.70 11.04 7.49
CA HIS A 58 5.39 10.71 6.11
C HIS A 58 4.41 9.54 6.02
N ALA A 59 4.63 8.51 6.83
CA ALA A 59 3.75 7.35 6.90
C ALA A 59 2.36 7.74 7.41
N GLU A 60 2.29 8.55 8.47
CA GLU A 60 1.04 9.01 9.03
C GLU A 60 0.26 9.86 8.02
N LYS A 61 0.94 10.73 7.29
CA LYS A 61 0.32 11.57 6.27
C LYS A 61 -0.23 10.72 5.12
N ALA A 62 0.54 9.74 4.67
CA ALA A 62 0.08 8.82 3.62
C ALA A 62 -1.13 8.01 4.06
N ALA A 63 -1.16 7.56 5.31
CA ALA A 63 -2.28 6.82 5.85
C ALA A 63 -3.55 7.69 6.02
N ALA A 64 -3.37 8.98 6.30
CA ALA A 64 -4.49 9.92 6.46
C ALA A 64 -5.15 10.28 5.13
N TYR A 65 -4.44 10.13 4.01
CA TYR A 65 -4.97 10.41 2.68
C TYR A 65 -5.15 9.10 1.93
N PRO A 66 -6.30 8.43 2.08
CA PRO A 66 -6.52 7.14 1.43
C PRO A 66 -6.47 7.30 -0.09
N LEU A 67 -5.95 6.27 -0.74
CA LEU A 67 -5.93 6.21 -2.20
C LEU A 67 -7.36 6.19 -2.73
N PRO A 68 -7.59 6.66 -3.98
CA PRO A 68 -8.90 6.56 -4.60
C PRO A 68 -9.39 5.11 -4.57
N PRO A 69 -10.71 4.89 -4.47
CA PRO A 69 -11.25 3.54 -4.52
C PRO A 69 -10.80 2.80 -5.77
N LEU A 70 -10.32 1.58 -5.60
CA LEU A 70 -9.91 0.73 -6.71
C LEU A 70 -11.03 -0.26 -7.04
N PRO A 71 -11.32 -0.48 -8.33
CA PRO A 71 -12.30 -1.50 -8.73
C PRO A 71 -11.92 -2.88 -8.20
N GLY A 72 -12.89 -3.59 -7.63
CA GLY A 72 -12.68 -4.95 -7.13
C GLY A 72 -11.83 -5.04 -5.86
N VAL A 73 -11.60 -3.92 -5.17
CA VAL A 73 -10.77 -3.88 -3.95
C VAL A 73 -11.54 -3.18 -2.84
N THR A 74 -11.61 -3.83 -1.67
CA THR A 74 -12.24 -3.27 -0.47
C THR A 74 -11.21 -3.20 0.65
N PRO A 75 -10.94 -2.03 1.24
CA PRO A 75 -10.01 -1.91 2.36
C PRO A 75 -10.43 -2.74 3.57
N ARG A 76 -9.47 -3.35 4.26
CA ARG A 76 -9.69 -4.13 5.48
C ARG A 76 -8.96 -3.55 6.66
N THR A 77 -7.61 -3.57 6.63
CA THR A 77 -6.78 -3.09 7.73
C THR A 77 -5.71 -2.15 7.22
N LEU A 78 -5.30 -1.23 8.08
CA LEU A 78 -4.17 -0.34 7.82
C LEU A 78 -3.44 -0.14 9.13
N ASP A 79 -2.11 -0.31 9.11
CA ASP A 79 -1.27 -0.23 10.28
C ASP A 79 0.03 0.50 9.95
N ILE A 80 0.58 1.25 10.88
CA ILE A 80 1.87 1.93 10.73
C ILE A 80 2.84 1.26 11.68
N ARG A 81 3.95 0.76 11.14
CA ARG A 81 4.96 0.04 11.91
C ARG A 81 6.35 0.62 11.65
N GLU A 82 7.12 0.82 12.70
CA GLU A 82 8.53 1.14 12.55
C GLU A 82 9.25 -0.06 11.94
N VAL A 83 10.16 0.21 11.00
CA VAL A 83 10.98 -0.86 10.43
C VAL A 83 12.06 -1.20 11.44
N TYR A 84 11.99 -2.41 11.99
CA TYR A 84 12.93 -2.89 13.00
C TYR A 84 14.28 -3.23 12.38
N ALA A 85 14.28 -3.89 11.22
CA ALA A 85 15.50 -4.27 10.51
C ALA A 85 15.23 -4.40 9.02
N SER A 86 16.26 -4.17 8.22
CA SER A 86 16.19 -4.35 6.76
C SER A 86 17.53 -4.85 6.25
N ALA A 87 17.52 -5.42 5.07
CA ALA A 87 18.75 -5.90 4.45
C ALA A 87 18.81 -5.50 2.97
#